data_6f680a76112da1bf0a222595b2b91775
#
_entry.id   6f680a76112da1bf0a222595b2b91775
#
_cell.length_a   1.000
_cell.length_b   1.000
_cell.length_c   1.000
_cell.angle_alpha   90.00
_cell.angle_beta   90.00
_cell.angle_gamma   90.00
#
_symmetry.space_group_name_H-M   'P 1'
#
loop_
_entity.id
_entity.type
_entity.pdbx_description
1 polymer ?
#
loop_
_entity_poly.entity_id
_entity_poly.type
_entity_poly.pdbx_seq_one_letter_code
_entity_poly.pdbx_strand_id
1 'polypeptide(L)'
;MVYVLLLAFLVFWRFLLPDDSERTRRLYAITAFVLLAFFGAMRAVSVGRDTASFVEVFEKIAGRGFVDTWLFSSWTEPGFRFLCAFLGLFTRNGQWLIVLTSVFINFSFSRFIYRYVKNIYLGFFLYITLMLYPFYFSMMRQGLAVSVFLFAYGFLRKRQYVRYELLVLLAASFHTSALLFAVFPLFSLIRLNRRRLLYLLPAWGAVTLVAFAFTLQIVRLIQKIVPRYAEYKAYTFDALYVFFAVFATVTGYGIYRLYFSRKNPPPDDAEMSRERDLLTVIMLCGCVVAAMMTRFGQLQRIFNYFEIFYLLYIPMILPAGEYVPSKRQWGLLPAALGASLCCLSYFFVLLFFRSGIWYDALPYQFFWQT
;
A
#
# COMPACT_ATOMS: atom_id res chain seq x y z
N MET A 1 -5.44 -7.53 19.78
CA MET A 1 -5.75 -8.98 19.63
C MET A 1 -6.27 -9.33 18.23
N VAL A 2 -7.31 -8.65 17.68
CA VAL A 2 -7.96 -9.03 16.41
C VAL A 2 -6.99 -9.20 15.23
N TYR A 3 -6.08 -8.25 14.98
CA TYR A 3 -5.13 -8.34 13.86
C TYR A 3 -4.15 -9.52 13.98
N VAL A 4 -3.75 -9.85 15.20
CA VAL A 4 -2.89 -11.01 15.47
C VAL A 4 -3.64 -12.30 15.22
N LEU A 5 -4.91 -12.37 15.65
CA LEU A 5 -5.77 -13.52 15.40
C LEU A 5 -6.07 -13.70 13.92
N LEU A 6 -6.32 -12.61 13.17
CA LEU A 6 -6.48 -12.65 11.72
C LEU A 6 -5.24 -13.18 11.02
N LEU A 7 -4.08 -12.68 11.40
CA LEU A 7 -2.81 -13.14 10.84
C LEU A 7 -2.57 -14.63 11.16
N ALA A 8 -2.73 -15.00 12.43
CA ALA A 8 -2.56 -16.39 12.88
C ALA A 8 -3.54 -17.34 12.16
N PHE A 9 -4.81 -16.92 12.02
CA PHE A 9 -5.81 -17.70 11.28
C PHE A 9 -5.39 -17.89 9.82
N LEU A 10 -5.00 -16.84 9.10
CA LEU A 10 -4.62 -16.95 7.69
C LEU A 10 -3.37 -17.81 7.50
N VAL A 11 -2.39 -17.71 8.41
CA VAL A 11 -1.21 -18.57 8.40
C VAL A 11 -1.61 -20.03 8.66
N PHE A 12 -2.43 -20.27 9.69
CA PHE A 12 -2.92 -21.61 10.01
C PHE A 12 -3.79 -22.20 8.90
N TRP A 13 -4.69 -21.38 8.31
CA TRP A 13 -5.55 -21.80 7.20
C TRP A 13 -4.75 -22.32 6.01
N ARG A 14 -3.57 -21.73 5.72
CA ARG A 14 -2.68 -22.23 4.66
C ARG A 14 -2.22 -23.68 4.92
N PHE A 15 -1.95 -24.05 6.17
CA PHE A 15 -1.51 -25.40 6.51
C PHE A 15 -2.64 -26.43 6.41
N LEU A 16 -3.89 -26.02 6.49
CA LEU A 16 -5.04 -26.92 6.33
C LEU A 16 -5.38 -27.18 4.86
N LEU A 17 -4.85 -26.38 3.95
CA LEU A 17 -5.11 -26.53 2.53
C LEU A 17 -4.19 -27.62 1.92
N PRO A 18 -4.76 -28.55 1.12
CA PRO A 18 -4.03 -29.76 0.70
C PRO A 18 -2.93 -29.51 -0.33
N ASP A 19 -3.09 -28.49 -1.17
CA ASP A 19 -2.24 -28.22 -2.32
C ASP A 19 -2.19 -26.74 -2.70
N ASP A 20 -1.51 -26.43 -3.81
CA ASP A 20 -1.44 -25.10 -4.42
C ASP A 20 -2.24 -25.01 -5.73
N SER A 21 -3.29 -25.86 -5.89
CA SER A 21 -4.16 -25.80 -7.05
C SER A 21 -4.87 -24.44 -7.15
N GLU A 22 -5.28 -24.08 -8.36
CA GLU A 22 -5.99 -22.82 -8.60
C GLU A 22 -7.30 -22.74 -7.77
N ARG A 23 -7.96 -23.86 -7.53
CA ARG A 23 -9.14 -23.94 -6.66
C ARG A 23 -8.78 -23.60 -5.22
N THR A 24 -7.71 -24.16 -4.70
CA THR A 24 -7.23 -23.91 -3.33
C THR A 24 -6.75 -22.46 -3.16
N ARG A 25 -6.00 -21.94 -4.12
CA ARG A 25 -5.60 -20.52 -4.14
C ARG A 25 -6.80 -19.58 -4.14
N ARG A 26 -7.82 -19.87 -4.96
CA ARG A 26 -9.06 -19.10 -5.01
C ARG A 26 -9.83 -19.15 -3.68
N LEU A 27 -9.96 -20.35 -3.09
CA LEU A 27 -10.59 -20.53 -1.80
C LEU A 27 -9.90 -19.69 -0.71
N TYR A 28 -8.57 -19.78 -0.64
CA TYR A 28 -7.79 -18.99 0.30
C TYR A 28 -8.01 -17.49 0.12
N ALA A 29 -7.95 -16.99 -1.12
CA ALA A 29 -8.13 -15.56 -1.41
C ALA A 29 -9.55 -15.06 -1.04
N ILE A 30 -10.59 -15.89 -1.29
CA ILE A 30 -11.96 -15.56 -0.89
C ILE A 30 -12.09 -15.53 0.63
N THR A 31 -11.56 -16.54 1.33
CA THR A 31 -11.58 -16.60 2.80
C THR A 31 -10.86 -15.38 3.40
N ALA A 32 -9.67 -15.05 2.90
CA ALA A 32 -8.91 -13.89 3.35
C ALA A 32 -9.69 -12.59 3.10
N PHE A 33 -10.27 -12.42 1.90
CA PHE A 33 -11.12 -11.26 1.59
C PHE A 33 -12.29 -11.13 2.55
N VAL A 34 -13.06 -12.21 2.75
CA VAL A 34 -14.26 -12.18 3.60
C VAL A 34 -13.90 -11.80 5.03
N LEU A 35 -12.85 -12.38 5.60
CA LEU A 35 -12.42 -12.07 6.95
C LEU A 35 -11.92 -10.63 7.09
N LEU A 36 -11.04 -10.19 6.20
CA LEU A 36 -10.49 -8.83 6.24
C LEU A 36 -11.59 -7.78 6.01
N ALA A 37 -12.50 -8.04 5.06
CA ALA A 37 -13.64 -7.17 4.81
C ALA A 37 -14.60 -7.15 6.01
N PHE A 38 -14.90 -8.28 6.62
CA PHE A 38 -15.76 -8.37 7.80
C PHE A 38 -15.22 -7.55 8.96
N PHE A 39 -13.98 -7.81 9.38
CA PHE A 39 -13.41 -7.05 10.50
C PHE A 39 -13.19 -5.58 10.14
N GLY A 40 -12.86 -5.23 8.89
CA GLY A 40 -12.82 -3.85 8.47
C GLY A 40 -14.18 -3.15 8.49
N ALA A 41 -15.25 -3.85 8.09
CA ALA A 41 -16.62 -3.33 8.01
C ALA A 41 -17.32 -3.22 9.37
N MET A 42 -17.04 -4.15 10.28
CA MET A 42 -17.71 -4.23 11.60
C MET A 42 -17.01 -3.41 12.68
N ARG A 43 -15.93 -2.67 12.34
CA ARG A 43 -15.25 -1.81 13.32
C ARG A 43 -16.10 -0.62 13.74
N ALA A 44 -15.89 -0.18 14.97
CA ALA A 44 -16.48 1.04 15.49
C ALA A 44 -15.87 2.29 14.81
N VAL A 45 -16.59 3.41 14.90
CA VAL A 45 -16.14 4.73 14.40
C VAL A 45 -14.86 5.20 15.11
N SER A 46 -14.64 4.76 16.35
CA SER A 46 -13.44 5.05 17.15
C SER A 46 -12.17 4.36 16.62
N VAL A 47 -12.29 3.32 15.77
CA VAL A 47 -11.16 2.58 15.22
C VAL A 47 -10.68 3.20 13.92
N GLY A 48 -9.48 3.78 13.97
CA GLY A 48 -8.89 4.55 12.89
C GLY A 48 -9.06 6.06 13.10
N ARG A 49 -7.92 6.76 13.18
CA ARG A 49 -7.82 8.18 13.59
C ARG A 49 -8.81 9.11 12.88
N ASP A 50 -8.93 9.00 11.58
CA ASP A 50 -9.72 9.94 10.77
C ASP A 50 -11.14 9.40 10.49
N THR A 51 -11.49 8.20 10.98
CA THR A 51 -12.78 7.55 10.69
C THR A 51 -13.97 8.41 11.13
N ALA A 52 -13.94 8.94 12.35
CA ALA A 52 -15.00 9.79 12.88
C ALA A 52 -15.22 11.05 12.01
N SER A 53 -14.15 11.70 11.57
CA SER A 53 -14.24 12.87 10.70
C SER A 53 -14.84 12.55 9.33
N PHE A 54 -14.59 11.36 8.78
CA PHE A 54 -15.22 10.94 7.52
C PHE A 54 -16.69 10.59 7.69
N VAL A 55 -17.06 9.96 8.81
CA VAL A 55 -18.45 9.68 9.14
C VAL A 55 -19.22 10.99 9.33
N GLU A 56 -18.67 11.97 10.04
CA GLU A 56 -19.27 13.29 10.20
C GLU A 56 -19.49 14.00 8.85
N VAL A 57 -18.52 13.95 7.94
CA VAL A 57 -18.69 14.49 6.58
C VAL A 57 -19.79 13.76 5.82
N PHE A 58 -19.86 12.44 5.93
CA PHE A 58 -20.92 11.65 5.31
C PHE A 58 -22.31 12.06 5.84
N GLU A 59 -22.48 12.15 7.15
CA GLU A 59 -23.76 12.49 7.79
C GLU A 59 -24.23 13.92 7.40
N LYS A 60 -23.29 14.85 7.23
CA LYS A 60 -23.57 16.19 6.72
C LYS A 60 -24.01 16.23 5.25
N ILE A 61 -23.52 15.27 4.46
CA ILE A 61 -23.84 15.17 3.02
C ILE A 61 -25.09 14.31 2.78
N ALA A 62 -25.28 13.28 3.59
CA ALA A 62 -26.37 12.32 3.43
C ALA A 62 -27.74 13.02 3.46
N GLY A 63 -28.53 12.80 2.41
CA GLY A 63 -29.82 13.45 2.22
C GLY A 63 -29.77 14.81 1.51
N ARG A 64 -28.57 15.32 1.12
CA ARG A 64 -28.44 16.45 0.19
C ARG A 64 -28.54 15.94 -1.24
N GLY A 65 -29.09 16.75 -2.13
CA GLY A 65 -29.03 16.48 -3.57
C GLY A 65 -27.59 16.53 -4.10
N PHE A 66 -27.35 15.94 -5.28
CA PHE A 66 -26.02 15.95 -5.90
C PHE A 66 -25.53 17.37 -6.19
N VAL A 67 -26.40 18.29 -6.58
CA VAL A 67 -26.07 19.71 -6.83
C VAL A 67 -25.62 20.38 -5.53
N ASP A 68 -26.41 20.22 -4.45
CA ASP A 68 -26.07 20.80 -3.15
C ASP A 68 -24.76 20.19 -2.60
N THR A 69 -24.50 18.92 -2.86
CA THR A 69 -23.25 18.26 -2.50
C THR A 69 -22.06 18.83 -3.27
N TRP A 70 -22.25 19.18 -4.55
CA TRP A 70 -21.21 19.84 -5.34
C TRP A 70 -20.86 21.22 -4.79
N LEU A 71 -21.86 21.99 -4.40
CA LEU A 71 -21.70 23.32 -3.80
C LEU A 71 -21.27 23.27 -2.32
N PHE A 72 -21.35 22.10 -1.70
CA PHE A 72 -20.96 21.91 -0.31
C PHE A 72 -19.48 22.15 -0.11
N SER A 73 -19.16 23.20 0.65
CA SER A 73 -17.78 23.48 1.05
C SER A 73 -17.27 22.41 2.01
N SER A 74 -16.34 21.60 1.57
CA SER A 74 -15.70 20.55 2.36
C SER A 74 -14.23 20.47 2.01
N TRP A 75 -13.42 20.07 2.99
CA TRP A 75 -12.01 19.78 2.81
C TRP A 75 -11.76 18.45 2.03
N THR A 76 -12.82 17.71 1.69
CA THR A 76 -12.73 16.44 0.98
C THR A 76 -12.81 16.61 -0.53
N GLU A 77 -12.21 15.69 -1.27
CA GLU A 77 -12.22 15.66 -2.72
C GLU A 77 -13.62 15.32 -3.28
N PRO A 78 -13.93 15.77 -4.52
CA PRO A 78 -15.27 15.62 -5.11
C PRO A 78 -15.73 14.16 -5.24
N GLY A 79 -14.84 13.23 -5.61
CA GLY A 79 -15.20 11.81 -5.73
C GLY A 79 -15.67 11.20 -4.41
N PHE A 80 -15.04 11.57 -3.30
CA PHE A 80 -15.48 11.11 -1.99
C PHE A 80 -16.83 11.74 -1.61
N ARG A 81 -17.04 13.02 -1.91
CA ARG A 81 -18.34 13.68 -1.67
C ARG A 81 -19.47 13.04 -2.48
N PHE A 82 -19.22 12.73 -3.75
CA PHE A 82 -20.21 12.02 -4.58
C PHE A 82 -20.50 10.61 -4.05
N LEU A 83 -19.49 9.88 -3.57
CA LEU A 83 -19.70 8.58 -2.90
C LEU A 83 -20.61 8.73 -1.68
N CYS A 84 -20.37 9.75 -0.85
CA CYS A 84 -21.20 10.06 0.32
C CYS A 84 -22.64 10.43 -0.08
N ALA A 85 -22.82 11.27 -1.11
CA ALA A 85 -24.14 11.63 -1.60
C ALA A 85 -24.90 10.42 -2.17
N PHE A 86 -24.22 9.58 -2.94
CA PHE A 86 -24.78 8.35 -3.49
C PHE A 86 -25.23 7.39 -2.38
N LEU A 87 -24.37 7.13 -1.41
CA LEU A 87 -24.71 6.27 -0.26
C LEU A 87 -25.83 6.89 0.57
N GLY A 88 -25.86 8.21 0.69
CA GLY A 88 -26.88 8.98 1.41
C GLY A 88 -28.28 8.87 0.82
N LEU A 89 -28.43 8.37 -0.43
CA LEU A 89 -29.76 8.05 -1.00
C LEU A 89 -30.40 6.84 -0.30
N PHE A 90 -29.61 5.96 0.30
CA PHE A 90 -30.06 4.70 0.88
C PHE A 90 -30.05 4.73 2.41
N THR A 91 -29.13 5.49 3.01
CA THR A 91 -28.94 5.51 4.47
C THR A 91 -28.29 6.80 4.94
N ARG A 92 -28.58 7.17 6.20
CA ARG A 92 -27.89 8.27 6.89
C ARG A 92 -26.95 7.75 7.99
N ASN A 93 -26.93 6.43 8.22
CA ASN A 93 -26.09 5.82 9.25
C ASN A 93 -24.65 5.71 8.75
N GLY A 94 -23.71 6.40 9.40
CA GLY A 94 -22.28 6.44 9.06
C GLY A 94 -21.57 5.09 9.05
N GLN A 95 -22.12 4.07 9.74
CA GLN A 95 -21.55 2.71 9.71
C GLN A 95 -21.55 2.14 8.29
N TRP A 96 -22.52 2.48 7.45
CA TRP A 96 -22.54 2.01 6.06
C TRP A 96 -21.43 2.58 5.19
N LEU A 97 -20.94 3.78 5.52
CA LEU A 97 -19.72 4.30 4.87
C LEU A 97 -18.50 3.43 5.21
N ILE A 98 -18.39 3.02 6.49
CA ILE A 98 -17.30 2.13 6.94
C ILE A 98 -17.41 0.77 6.27
N VAL A 99 -18.61 0.21 6.17
CA VAL A 99 -18.87 -1.08 5.48
C VAL A 99 -18.47 -0.99 4.02
N LEU A 100 -19.02 -0.04 3.27
CA LEU A 100 -18.80 0.10 1.84
C LEU A 100 -17.30 0.28 1.51
N THR A 101 -16.65 1.20 2.22
CA THR A 101 -15.23 1.48 1.96
C THR A 101 -14.33 0.32 2.35
N SER A 102 -14.60 -0.36 3.47
CA SER A 102 -13.83 -1.53 3.91
C SER A 102 -13.97 -2.70 2.93
N VAL A 103 -15.20 -2.99 2.48
CA VAL A 103 -15.44 -4.05 1.50
C VAL A 103 -14.72 -3.74 0.19
N PHE A 104 -14.85 -2.51 -0.32
CA PHE A 104 -14.22 -2.13 -1.60
C PHE A 104 -12.69 -2.16 -1.53
N ILE A 105 -12.08 -1.63 -0.46
CA ILE A 105 -10.63 -1.62 -0.27
C ILE A 105 -10.11 -3.05 -0.18
N ASN A 106 -10.69 -3.89 0.68
CA ASN A 106 -10.22 -5.25 0.86
C ASN A 106 -10.47 -6.13 -0.38
N PHE A 107 -11.56 -5.90 -1.13
CA PHE A 107 -11.79 -6.55 -2.40
C PHE A 107 -10.69 -6.21 -3.42
N SER A 108 -10.34 -4.93 -3.52
CA SER A 108 -9.34 -4.44 -4.47
C SER A 108 -7.95 -5.01 -4.17
N PHE A 109 -7.53 -5.02 -2.90
CA PHE A 109 -6.27 -5.62 -2.47
C PHE A 109 -6.27 -7.14 -2.67
N SER A 110 -7.34 -7.83 -2.28
CA SER A 110 -7.44 -9.29 -2.44
C SER A 110 -7.38 -9.70 -3.90
N ARG A 111 -8.13 -8.98 -4.78
CA ARG A 111 -8.06 -9.19 -6.23
C ARG A 111 -6.66 -8.90 -6.79
N PHE A 112 -6.01 -7.84 -6.34
CA PHE A 112 -4.66 -7.48 -6.76
C PHE A 112 -3.65 -8.56 -6.36
N ILE A 113 -3.68 -8.99 -5.10
CA ILE A 113 -2.82 -10.07 -4.58
C ILE A 113 -3.06 -11.35 -5.37
N TYR A 114 -4.32 -11.79 -5.51
CA TYR A 114 -4.65 -13.00 -6.24
C TYR A 114 -4.17 -12.97 -7.69
N ARG A 115 -4.26 -11.82 -8.36
CA ARG A 115 -3.98 -11.70 -9.80
C ARG A 115 -2.51 -11.50 -10.13
N TYR A 116 -1.78 -10.79 -9.29
CA TYR A 116 -0.43 -10.31 -9.63
C TYR A 116 0.66 -10.85 -8.69
N VAL A 117 0.32 -11.35 -7.52
CA VAL A 117 1.30 -11.90 -6.59
C VAL A 117 1.43 -13.40 -6.81
N LYS A 118 2.63 -13.86 -7.19
CA LYS A 118 2.88 -15.29 -7.47
C LYS A 118 2.58 -16.16 -6.25
N ASN A 119 3.04 -15.76 -5.08
CA ASN A 119 2.72 -16.39 -3.80
C ASN A 119 1.66 -15.57 -3.06
N ILE A 120 0.40 -15.93 -3.25
CA ILE A 120 -0.74 -15.19 -2.64
C ILE A 120 -0.72 -15.25 -1.12
N TYR A 121 -0.24 -16.33 -0.53
CA TYR A 121 -0.15 -16.50 0.93
C TYR A 121 0.79 -15.47 1.53
N LEU A 122 1.98 -15.31 0.91
CA LEU A 122 2.92 -14.24 1.26
C LEU A 122 2.32 -12.86 1.00
N GLY A 123 1.56 -12.69 -0.08
CA GLY A 123 0.90 -11.41 -0.38
C GLY A 123 -0.08 -10.98 0.71
N PHE A 124 -0.95 -11.86 1.19
CA PHE A 124 -1.86 -11.56 2.30
C PHE A 124 -1.13 -11.39 3.63
N PHE A 125 -0.10 -12.20 3.89
CA PHE A 125 0.77 -12.01 5.04
C PHE A 125 1.38 -10.61 5.06
N LEU A 126 1.95 -10.15 3.94
CA LEU A 126 2.53 -8.82 3.80
C LEU A 126 1.47 -7.70 3.90
N TYR A 127 0.27 -7.90 3.36
CA TYR A 127 -0.81 -6.92 3.45
C TYR A 127 -1.16 -6.58 4.91
N ILE A 128 -1.09 -7.57 5.80
CA ILE A 128 -1.33 -7.37 7.23
C ILE A 128 -0.06 -6.89 7.94
N THR A 129 1.08 -7.55 7.72
CA THR A 129 2.30 -7.29 8.49
C THR A 129 3.02 -6.00 8.12
N LEU A 130 2.85 -5.49 6.90
CA LEU A 130 3.25 -4.13 6.51
C LEU A 130 2.26 -3.06 7.00
N MET A 131 1.24 -3.44 7.78
CA MET A 131 0.23 -2.53 8.32
C MET A 131 -0.62 -1.81 7.25
N LEU A 132 -0.59 -2.24 6.00
CA LEU A 132 -1.43 -1.68 4.94
C LEU A 132 -2.92 -1.83 5.26
N TYR A 133 -3.32 -2.99 5.82
CA TYR A 133 -4.69 -3.27 6.20
C TYR A 133 -5.24 -2.26 7.22
N PRO A 134 -4.66 -2.07 8.42
CA PRO A 134 -5.17 -1.10 9.39
C PRO A 134 -4.88 0.36 9.00
N PHE A 135 -3.88 0.62 8.17
CA PHE A 135 -3.57 1.97 7.68
C PHE A 135 -4.78 2.62 6.99
N TYR A 136 -5.49 1.86 6.14
CA TYR A 136 -6.63 2.39 5.40
C TYR A 136 -7.90 2.56 6.24
N PHE A 137 -7.90 2.15 7.50
CA PHE A 137 -8.95 2.54 8.44
C PHE A 137 -8.91 4.04 8.71
N SER A 138 -7.71 4.56 8.96
CA SER A 138 -7.50 6.01 9.13
C SER A 138 -7.49 6.77 7.81
N MET A 139 -6.85 6.21 6.78
CA MET A 139 -6.65 6.86 5.47
C MET A 139 -7.71 6.41 4.45
N MET A 140 -8.99 6.45 4.82
CA MET A 140 -10.10 5.91 4.02
C MET A 140 -10.14 6.43 2.58
N ARG A 141 -10.00 7.74 2.36
CA ARG A 141 -10.00 8.35 1.02
C ARG A 141 -8.78 7.93 0.19
N GLN A 142 -7.61 7.86 0.82
CA GLN A 142 -6.40 7.34 0.19
C GLN A 142 -6.56 5.85 -0.15
N GLY A 143 -7.19 5.07 0.74
CA GLY A 143 -7.53 3.67 0.51
C GLY A 143 -8.43 3.48 -0.72
N LEU A 144 -9.46 4.31 -0.87
CA LEU A 144 -10.31 4.32 -2.06
C LEU A 144 -9.52 4.65 -3.34
N ALA A 145 -8.68 5.68 -3.28
CA ALA A 145 -7.84 6.07 -4.41
C ALA A 145 -6.85 4.97 -4.82
N VAL A 146 -6.17 4.35 -3.84
CA VAL A 146 -5.30 3.20 -4.07
C VAL A 146 -6.09 2.02 -4.64
N SER A 147 -7.29 1.77 -4.14
CA SER A 147 -8.16 0.70 -4.66
C SER A 147 -8.46 0.86 -6.16
N VAL A 148 -8.79 2.07 -6.60
CA VAL A 148 -8.98 2.37 -8.02
C VAL A 148 -7.68 2.16 -8.80
N PHE A 149 -6.55 2.62 -8.25
CA PHE A 149 -5.24 2.40 -8.87
C PHE A 149 -4.90 0.90 -9.01
N LEU A 150 -5.22 0.05 -8.03
CA LEU A 150 -4.98 -1.39 -8.12
C LEU A 150 -5.70 -2.04 -9.32
N PHE A 151 -6.84 -1.49 -9.76
CA PHE A 151 -7.48 -1.89 -11.03
C PHE A 151 -6.72 -1.33 -12.24
N ALA A 152 -6.18 -0.11 -12.14
CA ALA A 152 -5.42 0.52 -13.21
C ALA A 152 -4.11 -0.21 -13.50
N TYR A 153 -3.49 -0.86 -12.52
CA TYR A 153 -2.19 -1.53 -12.66
C TYR A 153 -2.14 -2.53 -13.84
N GLY A 154 -3.24 -3.24 -14.10
CA GLY A 154 -3.34 -4.14 -15.24
C GLY A 154 -3.22 -3.44 -16.60
N PHE A 155 -3.69 -2.19 -16.72
CA PHE A 155 -3.54 -1.38 -17.92
C PHE A 155 -2.12 -0.85 -18.06
N LEU A 156 -1.46 -0.50 -16.95
CA LEU A 156 -0.04 -0.12 -16.93
C LEU A 156 0.84 -1.25 -17.48
N ARG A 157 0.66 -2.48 -16.99
CA ARG A 157 1.37 -3.67 -17.48
C ARG A 157 1.17 -3.90 -18.98
N LYS A 158 -0.06 -3.72 -19.49
CA LYS A 158 -0.43 -3.88 -20.89
C LYS A 158 -0.10 -2.65 -21.75
N ARG A 159 0.53 -1.61 -21.20
CA ARG A 159 0.85 -0.34 -21.86
C ARG A 159 -0.39 0.38 -22.45
N GLN A 160 -1.54 0.17 -21.87
CA GLN A 160 -2.77 0.87 -22.23
C GLN A 160 -2.86 2.17 -21.42
N TYR A 161 -1.93 3.10 -21.70
CA TYR A 161 -1.70 4.27 -20.88
C TYR A 161 -2.89 5.20 -20.78
N VAL A 162 -3.68 5.38 -21.84
CA VAL A 162 -4.89 6.22 -21.79
C VAL A 162 -5.91 5.68 -20.77
N ARG A 163 -6.17 4.36 -20.79
CA ARG A 163 -7.08 3.72 -19.82
C ARG A 163 -6.52 3.78 -18.41
N TYR A 164 -5.21 3.65 -18.30
CA TYR A 164 -4.51 3.79 -17.03
C TYR A 164 -4.71 5.19 -16.45
N GLU A 165 -4.42 6.26 -17.22
CA GLU A 165 -4.53 7.64 -16.76
C GLU A 165 -5.96 8.04 -16.42
N LEU A 166 -6.97 7.55 -17.15
CA LEU A 166 -8.37 7.78 -16.80
C LEU A 166 -8.71 7.22 -15.41
N LEU A 167 -8.19 6.04 -15.06
CA LEU A 167 -8.36 5.48 -13.71
C LEU A 167 -7.53 6.21 -12.66
N VAL A 168 -6.35 6.73 -13.01
CA VAL A 168 -5.56 7.59 -12.10
C VAL A 168 -6.30 8.89 -11.82
N LEU A 169 -6.92 9.52 -12.81
CA LEU A 169 -7.77 10.71 -12.61
C LEU A 169 -8.99 10.38 -11.72
N LEU A 170 -9.62 9.23 -11.93
CA LEU A 170 -10.68 8.76 -11.05
C LEU A 170 -10.16 8.53 -9.62
N ALA A 171 -8.99 7.91 -9.45
CA ALA A 171 -8.36 7.76 -8.13
C ALA A 171 -8.10 9.12 -7.47
N ALA A 172 -7.59 10.10 -8.23
CA ALA A 172 -7.32 11.44 -7.75
C ALA A 172 -8.59 12.19 -7.30
N SER A 173 -9.76 11.85 -7.85
CA SER A 173 -11.03 12.40 -7.38
C SER A 173 -11.40 11.97 -5.96
N PHE A 174 -10.87 10.84 -5.47
CA PHE A 174 -11.01 10.41 -4.07
C PHE A 174 -9.90 10.95 -3.18
N HIS A 175 -8.68 11.07 -3.71
CA HIS A 175 -7.55 11.62 -2.99
C HIS A 175 -6.50 12.19 -3.96
N THR A 176 -6.34 13.50 -3.94
CA THR A 176 -5.55 14.25 -4.92
C THR A 176 -4.11 13.75 -5.07
N SER A 177 -3.47 13.28 -3.98
CA SER A 177 -2.10 12.78 -4.05
C SER A 177 -1.95 11.50 -4.89
N ALA A 178 -3.05 10.83 -5.28
CA ALA A 178 -3.02 9.71 -6.23
C ALA A 178 -2.56 10.14 -7.64
N LEU A 179 -2.52 11.45 -7.96
CA LEU A 179 -1.87 11.94 -9.18
C LEU A 179 -0.40 11.55 -9.27
N LEU A 180 0.23 11.19 -8.15
CA LEU A 180 1.58 10.60 -8.16
C LEU A 180 1.67 9.37 -9.07
N PHE A 181 0.62 8.59 -9.21
CA PHE A 181 0.60 7.43 -10.08
C PHE A 181 0.70 7.79 -11.57
N ALA A 182 0.34 9.02 -11.97
CA ALA A 182 0.40 9.46 -13.37
C ALA A 182 1.83 9.45 -13.96
N VAL A 183 2.87 9.41 -13.11
CA VAL A 183 4.26 9.32 -13.60
C VAL A 183 4.70 7.88 -13.88
N PHE A 184 3.95 6.86 -13.47
CA PHE A 184 4.39 5.46 -13.60
C PHE A 184 4.49 4.94 -15.03
N PRO A 185 3.70 5.39 -16.00
CA PRO A 185 3.97 5.12 -17.41
C PRO A 185 5.39 5.47 -17.84
N LEU A 186 5.93 6.60 -17.38
CA LEU A 186 7.33 6.99 -17.66
C LEU A 186 8.33 6.00 -17.05
N PHE A 187 8.07 5.53 -15.82
CA PHE A 187 8.89 4.50 -15.19
C PHE A 187 8.87 3.18 -15.96
N SER A 188 7.73 2.84 -16.58
CA SER A 188 7.58 1.63 -17.39
C SER A 188 8.41 1.63 -18.67
N LEU A 189 8.92 2.77 -19.11
CA LEU A 189 9.80 2.92 -20.26
C LEU A 189 11.28 2.66 -19.93
N ILE A 190 11.63 2.76 -18.65
CA ILE A 190 13.02 2.58 -18.19
C ILE A 190 13.38 1.10 -18.25
N ARG A 191 14.52 0.80 -18.90
CA ARG A 191 15.09 -0.55 -18.95
C ARG A 191 16.35 -0.59 -18.12
N LEU A 192 16.38 -1.53 -17.20
CA LEU A 192 17.49 -1.73 -16.27
C LEU A 192 18.30 -2.98 -16.70
N ASN A 193 19.59 -2.86 -16.55
CA ASN A 193 20.53 -3.97 -16.63
C ASN A 193 21.70 -3.72 -15.67
N ARG A 194 22.51 -4.76 -15.44
CA ARG A 194 23.63 -4.67 -14.50
C ARG A 194 24.55 -3.48 -14.78
N ARG A 195 24.89 -3.23 -16.07
CA ARG A 195 25.80 -2.13 -16.44
C ARG A 195 25.19 -0.77 -16.14
N ARG A 196 23.91 -0.55 -16.50
CA ARG A 196 23.20 0.71 -16.21
C ARG A 196 23.07 0.97 -14.71
N LEU A 197 22.79 -0.07 -13.92
CA LEU A 197 22.66 0.05 -12.46
C LEU A 197 23.97 0.47 -11.79
N LEU A 198 25.14 0.07 -12.29
CA LEU A 198 26.43 0.51 -11.76
C LEU A 198 26.61 2.04 -11.81
N TYR A 199 26.01 2.71 -12.81
CA TYR A 199 26.03 4.17 -12.91
C TYR A 199 24.81 4.82 -12.25
N LEU A 200 23.64 4.21 -12.36
CA LEU A 200 22.40 4.76 -11.82
C LEU A 200 22.35 4.72 -10.29
N LEU A 201 22.89 3.69 -9.64
CA LEU A 201 22.82 3.59 -8.17
C LEU A 201 23.62 4.70 -7.46
N PRO A 202 24.86 5.05 -7.84
CA PRO A 202 25.55 6.21 -7.26
C PRO A 202 24.80 7.52 -7.53
N ALA A 203 24.30 7.74 -8.75
CA ALA A 203 23.52 8.92 -9.09
C ALA A 203 22.21 8.99 -8.26
N TRP A 204 21.53 7.86 -8.07
CA TRP A 204 20.34 7.75 -7.25
C TRP A 204 20.63 8.01 -5.77
N GLY A 205 21.75 7.50 -5.27
CA GLY A 205 22.24 7.81 -3.93
C GLY A 205 22.46 9.31 -3.73
N ALA A 206 23.10 9.98 -4.70
CA ALA A 206 23.28 11.43 -4.68
C ALA A 206 21.93 12.19 -4.69
N VAL A 207 21.00 11.79 -5.56
CA VAL A 207 19.63 12.35 -5.59
C VAL A 207 18.94 12.16 -4.24
N THR A 208 19.06 10.98 -3.64
CA THR A 208 18.47 10.70 -2.30
C THR A 208 19.07 11.60 -1.22
N LEU A 209 20.39 11.78 -1.21
CA LEU A 209 21.08 12.65 -0.27
C LEU A 209 20.66 14.13 -0.45
N VAL A 210 20.59 14.61 -1.68
CA VAL A 210 20.15 15.98 -1.99
C VAL A 210 18.68 16.15 -1.57
N ALA A 211 17.79 15.23 -1.94
CA ALA A 211 16.39 15.29 -1.55
C ALA A 211 16.22 15.26 -0.03
N PHE A 212 16.97 14.42 0.67
CA PHE A 212 17.01 14.39 2.13
C PHE A 212 17.49 15.73 2.71
N ALA A 213 18.60 16.28 2.22
CA ALA A 213 19.16 17.54 2.72
C ALA A 213 18.20 18.72 2.53
N PHE A 214 17.53 18.78 1.39
CA PHE A 214 16.64 19.88 1.02
C PHE A 214 15.15 19.60 1.30
N THR A 215 14.80 18.54 2.03
CA THR A 215 13.41 18.15 2.30
C THR A 215 12.57 19.32 2.82
N LEU A 216 13.06 20.03 3.84
CA LEU A 216 12.29 21.11 4.46
C LEU A 216 12.11 22.33 3.52
N GLN A 217 13.10 22.61 2.67
CA GLN A 217 13.01 23.66 1.66
C GLN A 217 11.98 23.30 0.58
N ILE A 218 12.01 22.06 0.11
CA ILE A 218 11.03 21.52 -0.85
C ILE A 218 9.61 21.60 -0.26
N VAL A 219 9.44 21.13 0.98
CA VAL A 219 8.14 21.16 1.66
C VAL A 219 7.64 22.61 1.81
N ARG A 220 8.50 23.55 2.25
CA ARG A 220 8.13 24.99 2.36
C ARG A 220 7.72 25.59 1.01
N LEU A 221 8.40 25.18 -0.08
CA LEU A 221 8.03 25.62 -1.42
C LEU A 221 6.64 25.10 -1.80
N ILE A 222 6.38 23.80 -1.56
CA ILE A 222 5.07 23.18 -1.82
C ILE A 222 3.98 23.88 -0.99
N GLN A 223 4.24 24.16 0.28
CA GLN A 223 3.30 24.88 1.16
C GLN A 223 2.95 26.29 0.68
N LYS A 224 3.92 26.99 0.06
CA LYS A 224 3.67 28.30 -0.55
C LYS A 224 2.80 28.21 -1.81
N ILE A 225 2.99 27.16 -2.62
CA ILE A 225 2.25 26.97 -3.87
C ILE A 225 0.84 26.40 -3.60
N VAL A 226 0.71 25.57 -2.57
CA VAL A 226 -0.54 24.86 -2.22
C VAL A 226 -0.93 25.20 -0.80
N PRO A 227 -1.74 26.28 -0.57
CA PRO A 227 -2.08 26.79 0.77
C PRO A 227 -2.70 25.73 1.70
N ARG A 228 -3.37 24.75 1.15
CA ARG A 228 -3.94 23.60 1.90
C ARG A 228 -2.91 22.86 2.76
N TYR A 229 -1.63 22.90 2.40
CA TYR A 229 -0.55 22.25 3.15
C TYR A 229 0.17 23.17 4.12
N ALA A 230 -0.18 24.48 4.17
CA ALA A 230 0.48 25.46 5.02
C ALA A 230 0.42 25.12 6.53
N GLU A 231 -0.66 24.46 6.96
CA GLU A 231 -0.87 24.07 8.37
C GLU A 231 -0.06 22.81 8.79
N TYR A 232 0.53 22.08 7.84
CA TYR A 232 1.28 20.86 8.16
C TYR A 232 2.61 21.23 8.83
N LYS A 233 2.68 20.94 10.12
CA LYS A 233 3.92 21.10 10.90
C LYS A 233 4.86 19.93 10.67
N ALA A 234 6.16 20.19 10.69
CA ALA A 234 7.15 19.13 10.70
C ALA A 234 7.04 18.35 12.02
N TYR A 235 6.91 17.05 11.92
CA TYR A 235 7.14 16.14 13.02
C TYR A 235 8.04 15.02 12.54
N THR A 236 8.87 14.51 13.43
CA THR A 236 9.75 13.38 13.19
C THR A 236 9.70 12.46 14.40
N PHE A 237 9.98 11.19 14.20
CA PHE A 237 10.16 10.22 15.27
C PHE A 237 11.10 9.11 14.80
N ASP A 238 11.83 8.52 15.71
CA ASP A 238 12.95 7.62 15.43
C ASP A 238 12.57 6.41 14.56
N ALA A 239 11.33 5.92 14.68
CA ALA A 239 10.87 4.82 13.86
C ALA A 239 10.92 5.11 12.34
N LEU A 240 10.87 6.38 11.90
CA LEU A 240 10.99 6.74 10.47
C LEU A 240 12.36 6.39 9.89
N TYR A 241 13.42 6.48 10.70
CA TYR A 241 14.77 6.04 10.29
C TYR A 241 14.84 4.53 10.12
N VAL A 242 14.18 3.79 11.01
CA VAL A 242 14.08 2.32 10.90
C VAL A 242 13.33 1.94 9.63
N PHE A 243 12.22 2.62 9.33
CA PHE A 243 11.48 2.45 8.08
C PHE A 243 12.37 2.65 6.86
N PHE A 244 13.07 3.77 6.81
CA PHE A 244 13.97 4.05 5.70
C PHE A 244 15.02 2.94 5.56
N ALA A 245 15.66 2.54 6.65
CA ALA A 245 16.69 1.50 6.65
C ALA A 245 16.15 0.16 6.13
N VAL A 246 14.98 -0.26 6.60
CA VAL A 246 14.33 -1.51 6.14
C VAL A 246 13.99 -1.42 4.65
N PHE A 247 13.36 -0.31 4.24
CA PHE A 247 12.97 -0.11 2.84
C PHE A 247 14.18 -0.10 1.91
N ALA A 248 15.25 0.64 2.27
CA ALA A 248 16.47 0.70 1.51
C ALA A 248 17.19 -0.67 1.44
N THR A 249 17.22 -1.41 2.56
CA THR A 249 17.81 -2.76 2.62
C THR A 249 17.08 -3.74 1.73
N VAL A 250 15.74 -3.78 1.79
CA VAL A 250 14.93 -4.67 0.93
C VAL A 250 15.09 -4.30 -0.53
N THR A 251 15.12 -3.00 -0.85
CA THR A 251 15.34 -2.54 -2.23
C THR A 251 16.73 -2.91 -2.74
N GLY A 252 17.77 -2.66 -1.94
CA GLY A 252 19.16 -3.01 -2.29
C GLY A 252 19.37 -4.52 -2.43
N TYR A 253 18.83 -5.31 -1.52
CA TYR A 253 18.86 -6.78 -1.62
C TYR A 253 18.12 -7.26 -2.89
N GLY A 254 16.96 -6.66 -3.19
CA GLY A 254 16.22 -6.98 -4.40
C GLY A 254 17.00 -6.67 -5.68
N ILE A 255 17.64 -5.51 -5.76
CA ILE A 255 18.50 -5.15 -6.89
C ILE A 255 19.65 -6.15 -7.03
N TYR A 256 20.32 -6.49 -5.92
CA TYR A 256 21.36 -7.51 -5.94
C TYR A 256 20.83 -8.85 -6.49
N ARG A 257 19.70 -9.31 -5.98
CA ARG A 257 19.10 -10.59 -6.38
C ARG A 257 18.68 -10.61 -7.85
N LEU A 258 18.05 -9.54 -8.33
CA LEU A 258 17.43 -9.49 -9.66
C LEU A 258 18.43 -9.19 -10.79
N TYR A 259 19.55 -8.52 -10.49
CA TYR A 259 20.47 -8.05 -11.54
C TYR A 259 21.92 -8.50 -11.37
N PHE A 260 22.36 -8.84 -10.17
CA PHE A 260 23.76 -9.17 -9.89
C PHE A 260 23.97 -10.64 -9.50
N SER A 261 22.93 -11.33 -9.01
CA SER A 261 23.05 -12.73 -8.62
C SER A 261 23.09 -13.63 -9.84
N ARG A 262 24.16 -14.43 -9.96
CA ARG A 262 24.27 -15.47 -11.00
C ARG A 262 23.25 -16.60 -10.84
N LYS A 263 22.62 -16.72 -9.67
CA LYS A 263 21.61 -17.77 -9.35
C LYS A 263 20.21 -17.43 -9.86
N ASN A 264 19.99 -16.20 -10.29
CA ASN A 264 18.73 -15.72 -10.86
C ASN A 264 19.01 -15.12 -12.24
N PRO A 265 18.99 -15.92 -13.31
CA PRO A 265 19.07 -15.37 -14.66
C PRO A 265 17.88 -14.42 -14.90
N PRO A 266 18.07 -13.39 -15.75
CA PRO A 266 16.97 -12.51 -16.12
C PRO A 266 15.81 -13.36 -16.68
N PRO A 267 14.56 -12.97 -16.43
CA PRO A 267 13.41 -13.68 -16.98
C PRO A 267 13.50 -13.71 -18.52
N ASP A 268 13.27 -14.86 -19.13
CA ASP A 268 13.23 -15.00 -20.60
C ASP A 268 12.00 -14.29 -21.19
N ASP A 269 10.94 -14.10 -20.39
CA ASP A 269 9.75 -13.37 -20.78
C ASP A 269 9.95 -11.85 -20.69
N ALA A 270 9.71 -11.19 -21.83
CA ALA A 270 9.82 -9.74 -21.96
C ALA A 270 8.83 -8.96 -21.08
N GLU A 271 7.66 -9.51 -20.77
CA GLU A 271 6.69 -8.88 -19.87
C GLU A 271 7.20 -8.90 -18.44
N MET A 272 7.68 -10.05 -17.98
CA MET A 272 8.25 -10.22 -16.64
C MET A 272 9.50 -9.37 -16.43
N SER A 273 10.37 -9.26 -17.46
CA SER A 273 11.54 -8.36 -17.44
C SER A 273 11.14 -6.89 -17.30
N ARG A 274 10.06 -6.47 -17.97
CA ARG A 274 9.53 -5.09 -17.85
C ARG A 274 8.95 -4.82 -16.47
N GLU A 275 8.19 -5.75 -15.94
CA GLU A 275 7.61 -5.63 -14.59
C GLU A 275 8.69 -5.54 -13.52
N ARG A 276 9.74 -6.37 -13.61
CA ARG A 276 10.91 -6.31 -12.76
C ARG A 276 11.56 -4.91 -12.77
N ASP A 277 11.80 -4.38 -13.99
CA ASP A 277 12.44 -3.07 -14.16
C ASP A 277 11.55 -1.95 -13.59
N LEU A 278 10.25 -1.97 -13.89
CA LEU A 278 9.26 -1.03 -13.37
C LEU A 278 9.23 -1.04 -11.83
N LEU A 279 9.09 -2.21 -11.23
CA LEU A 279 9.04 -2.35 -9.77
C LEU A 279 10.34 -1.85 -9.13
N THR A 280 11.50 -2.16 -9.72
CA THR A 280 12.79 -1.68 -9.22
C THR A 280 12.88 -0.15 -9.27
N VAL A 281 12.42 0.50 -10.34
CA VAL A 281 12.38 1.98 -10.42
C VAL A 281 11.44 2.57 -9.37
N ILE A 282 10.24 1.98 -9.20
CA ILE A 282 9.29 2.40 -8.17
C ILE A 282 9.93 2.30 -6.77
N MET A 283 10.61 1.18 -6.47
CA MET A 283 11.28 1.01 -5.17
C MET A 283 12.42 2.01 -4.97
N LEU A 284 13.20 2.31 -5.99
CA LEU A 284 14.23 3.36 -5.92
C LEU A 284 13.60 4.74 -5.63
N CYS A 285 12.52 5.11 -6.32
CA CYS A 285 11.78 6.36 -6.03
C CYS A 285 11.23 6.35 -4.59
N GLY A 286 10.71 5.22 -4.15
CA GLY A 286 10.27 5.03 -2.77
C GLY A 286 11.38 5.27 -1.74
N CYS A 287 12.63 4.87 -2.03
CA CYS A 287 13.78 5.16 -1.16
C CYS A 287 14.02 6.67 -1.00
N VAL A 288 13.86 7.46 -2.06
CA VAL A 288 13.97 8.93 -1.98
C VAL A 288 12.91 9.49 -1.05
N VAL A 289 11.65 9.10 -1.24
CA VAL A 289 10.54 9.56 -0.41
C VAL A 289 10.70 9.08 1.04
N ALA A 290 11.16 7.85 1.26
CA ALA A 290 11.42 7.32 2.59
C ALA A 290 12.54 8.10 3.32
N ALA A 291 13.59 8.49 2.63
CA ALA A 291 14.63 9.35 3.19
C ALA A 291 14.07 10.73 3.57
N MET A 292 13.30 11.36 2.69
CA MET A 292 12.66 12.64 2.97
C MET A 292 11.67 12.55 4.14
N MET A 293 10.94 11.44 4.27
CA MET A 293 9.99 11.17 5.34
C MET A 293 10.64 11.23 6.72
N THR A 294 11.90 10.85 6.86
CA THR A 294 12.62 10.95 8.14
C THR A 294 12.78 12.39 8.65
N ARG A 295 12.69 13.38 7.76
CA ARG A 295 12.74 14.82 8.10
C ARG A 295 11.37 15.49 8.16
N PHE A 296 10.39 14.91 7.50
CA PHE A 296 9.02 15.43 7.46
C PHE A 296 8.02 14.26 7.40
N GLY A 297 7.56 13.82 8.57
CA GLY A 297 6.76 12.61 8.77
C GLY A 297 5.46 12.56 7.95
N GLN A 298 4.87 13.72 7.60
CA GLN A 298 3.67 13.76 6.74
C GLN A 298 3.88 13.13 5.35
N LEU A 299 5.14 13.04 4.88
CA LEU A 299 5.46 12.36 3.63
C LEU A 299 5.21 10.85 3.67
N GLN A 300 4.90 10.29 4.85
CA GLN A 300 4.42 8.92 4.97
C GLN A 300 3.19 8.64 4.09
N ARG A 301 2.29 9.62 3.95
CA ARG A 301 1.12 9.49 3.06
C ARG A 301 1.53 9.31 1.60
N ILE A 302 2.62 9.97 1.20
CA ILE A 302 3.21 9.82 -0.14
C ILE A 302 3.98 8.50 -0.24
N PHE A 303 4.77 8.15 0.81
CA PHE A 303 5.52 6.90 0.86
C PHE A 303 4.61 5.67 0.73
N ASN A 304 3.41 5.71 1.31
CA ASN A 304 2.45 4.61 1.23
C ASN A 304 2.09 4.21 -0.22
N TYR A 305 2.14 5.14 -1.18
CA TYR A 305 1.96 4.82 -2.61
C TYR A 305 3.07 3.95 -3.19
N PHE A 306 4.25 3.96 -2.59
CA PHE A 306 5.36 3.08 -2.94
C PHE A 306 5.33 1.79 -2.12
N GLU A 307 4.90 1.87 -0.87
CA GLU A 307 4.85 0.75 0.07
C GLU A 307 3.96 -0.39 -0.42
N ILE A 308 2.85 -0.10 -1.11
CA ILE A 308 1.97 -1.13 -1.67
C ILE A 308 2.69 -2.08 -2.65
N PHE A 309 3.74 -1.62 -3.31
CA PHE A 309 4.49 -2.44 -4.26
C PHE A 309 5.41 -3.46 -3.59
N TYR A 310 5.59 -3.41 -2.28
CA TYR A 310 6.20 -4.53 -1.54
C TYR A 310 5.40 -5.83 -1.70
N LEU A 311 4.09 -5.73 -1.89
CA LEU A 311 3.25 -6.90 -2.17
C LEU A 311 3.66 -7.66 -3.43
N LEU A 312 4.29 -6.98 -4.39
CA LEU A 312 4.83 -7.57 -5.61
C LEU A 312 6.35 -7.81 -5.51
N TYR A 313 7.08 -6.84 -4.99
CA TYR A 313 8.53 -6.83 -5.01
C TYR A 313 9.14 -7.89 -4.08
N ILE A 314 8.63 -8.02 -2.84
CA ILE A 314 9.12 -9.03 -1.89
C ILE A 314 8.90 -10.46 -2.42
N PRO A 315 7.72 -10.85 -2.90
CA PRO A 315 7.54 -12.17 -3.52
C PRO A 315 8.40 -12.40 -4.77
N MET A 316 8.76 -11.35 -5.49
CA MET A 316 9.63 -11.45 -6.67
C MET A 316 11.09 -11.72 -6.31
N ILE A 317 11.60 -11.14 -5.23
CA ILE A 317 13.00 -11.28 -4.79
C ILE A 317 13.23 -12.48 -3.88
N LEU A 318 12.20 -12.94 -3.19
CA LEU A 318 12.26 -14.18 -2.44
C LEU A 318 12.04 -15.35 -3.41
N PRO A 319 12.72 -16.48 -3.21
CA PRO A 319 12.46 -17.66 -4.00
C PRO A 319 11.01 -18.09 -3.70
N ALA A 320 10.12 -17.81 -4.61
CA ALA A 320 8.79 -18.38 -4.58
C ALA A 320 8.96 -19.89 -4.81
N GLY A 321 8.78 -20.64 -3.75
CA GLY A 321 8.95 -22.07 -3.82
C GLY A 321 8.07 -22.69 -4.89
N GLU A 322 8.67 -23.17 -5.95
CA GLU A 322 8.34 -24.52 -6.37
C GLU A 322 8.79 -25.38 -5.20
N TYR A 323 7.86 -25.98 -4.51
CA TYR A 323 8.12 -26.89 -3.40
C TYR A 323 8.75 -28.17 -3.96
N VAL A 324 10.00 -28.04 -4.40
CA VAL A 324 10.87 -29.16 -4.69
C VAL A 324 11.95 -29.13 -3.62
N PRO A 325 12.02 -30.13 -2.74
CA PRO A 325 13.05 -30.21 -1.72
C PRO A 325 14.40 -30.51 -2.38
N SER A 326 15.02 -29.49 -2.97
CA SER A 326 16.39 -29.58 -3.46
C SER A 326 17.33 -28.93 -2.45
N LYS A 327 18.52 -29.50 -2.28
CA LYS A 327 19.61 -28.94 -1.42
C LYS A 327 19.88 -27.46 -1.70
N ARG A 328 19.45 -26.92 -2.85
CA ARG A 328 19.60 -25.54 -3.30
C ARG A 328 18.64 -24.56 -2.57
N GLN A 329 17.52 -25.05 -2.02
CA GLN A 329 16.51 -24.21 -1.34
C GLN A 329 16.88 -23.90 0.10
N TRP A 330 17.66 -24.74 0.78
CA TRP A 330 18.12 -24.50 2.15
C TRP A 330 18.93 -23.21 2.30
N GLY A 331 19.66 -22.79 1.26
CA GLY A 331 20.43 -21.55 1.27
C GLY A 331 19.58 -20.26 1.19
N LEU A 332 18.27 -20.36 0.88
CA LEU A 332 17.35 -19.23 0.72
C LEU A 332 16.33 -19.16 1.87
N LEU A 333 16.18 -20.23 2.63
CA LEU A 333 15.32 -20.29 3.82
C LEU A 333 15.66 -19.21 4.85
N PRO A 334 16.96 -18.93 5.17
CA PRO A 334 17.31 -17.86 6.10
C PRO A 334 16.86 -16.48 5.66
N ALA A 335 16.93 -16.16 4.35
CA ALA A 335 16.50 -14.87 3.82
C ALA A 335 14.96 -14.70 3.90
N ALA A 336 14.22 -15.76 3.57
CA ALA A 336 12.76 -15.76 3.69
C ALA A 336 12.31 -15.66 5.16
N LEU A 337 12.94 -16.40 6.05
CA LEU A 337 12.71 -16.33 7.51
C LEU A 337 13.08 -14.95 8.06
N GLY A 338 14.23 -14.41 7.66
CA GLY A 338 14.67 -13.08 8.06
C GLY A 338 13.68 -11.99 7.63
N ALA A 339 13.24 -12.02 6.37
CA ALA A 339 12.23 -11.07 5.86
C ALA A 339 10.90 -11.20 6.61
N SER A 340 10.44 -12.43 6.88
CA SER A 340 9.22 -12.68 7.65
C SER A 340 9.33 -12.18 9.08
N LEU A 341 10.47 -12.41 9.74
CA LEU A 341 10.74 -11.92 11.09
C LEU A 341 10.81 -10.38 11.14
N CYS A 342 11.42 -9.73 10.13
CA CYS A 342 11.43 -8.27 10.02
C CYS A 342 10.00 -7.72 9.86
N CYS A 343 9.19 -8.31 8.98
CA CYS A 343 7.80 -7.90 8.80
C CYS A 343 6.95 -8.11 10.06
N LEU A 344 7.14 -9.23 10.77
CA LEU A 344 6.47 -9.48 12.05
C LEU A 344 6.93 -8.52 13.14
N SER A 345 8.23 -8.27 13.27
CA SER A 345 8.74 -7.30 14.25
C SER A 345 8.18 -5.90 13.97
N TYR A 346 8.18 -5.46 12.72
CA TYR A 346 7.56 -4.22 12.29
C TYR A 346 6.08 -4.16 12.66
N PHE A 347 5.33 -5.20 12.33
CA PHE A 347 3.91 -5.32 12.68
C PHE A 347 3.67 -5.19 14.19
N PHE A 348 4.39 -5.94 15.01
CA PHE A 348 4.22 -5.90 16.45
C PHE A 348 4.62 -4.55 17.05
N VAL A 349 5.74 -3.95 16.60
CA VAL A 349 6.17 -2.63 17.08
C VAL A 349 5.13 -1.57 16.75
N LEU A 350 4.61 -1.53 15.53
CA LEU A 350 3.59 -0.54 15.17
C LEU A 350 2.27 -0.79 15.87
N LEU A 351 1.83 -2.04 15.96
CA LEU A 351 0.53 -2.37 16.51
C LEU A 351 0.47 -2.10 18.02
N PHE A 352 1.49 -2.49 18.78
CA PHE A 352 1.44 -2.44 20.25
C PHE A 352 2.09 -1.18 20.84
N PHE A 353 3.11 -0.63 20.18
CA PHE A 353 3.85 0.51 20.74
C PHE A 353 3.53 1.84 20.03
N ARG A 354 2.92 1.81 18.86
CA ARG A 354 2.70 3.01 18.03
C ARG A 354 1.28 3.14 17.48
N SER A 355 0.35 2.24 17.82
CA SER A 355 -1.00 2.23 17.23
C SER A 355 -1.77 3.53 17.45
N GLY A 356 -1.72 4.10 18.66
CA GLY A 356 -2.40 5.35 18.98
C GLY A 356 -1.77 6.60 18.35
N ILE A 357 -0.47 6.53 17.99
CA ILE A 357 0.22 7.65 17.32
C ILE A 357 0.04 7.58 15.80
N TRP A 358 -0.05 6.37 15.26
CA TRP A 358 0.04 6.14 13.82
C TRP A 358 -1.30 5.93 13.15
N TYR A 359 -2.09 4.99 13.68
CA TYR A 359 -3.32 4.54 13.01
C TYR A 359 -4.56 4.56 13.90
N ASP A 360 -4.41 4.71 15.19
CA ASP A 360 -5.49 4.49 16.19
C ASP A 360 -6.26 3.17 15.92
N ALA A 361 -5.49 2.13 15.58
CA ALA A 361 -6.05 0.82 15.26
C ALA A 361 -6.41 0.00 16.50
N LEU A 362 -5.93 0.41 17.68
CA LEU A 362 -6.21 -0.19 18.98
C LEU A 362 -6.72 0.86 19.98
N PRO A 363 -7.60 0.48 20.91
CA PRO A 363 -8.24 -0.84 20.99
C PRO A 363 -9.21 -1.06 19.82
N TYR A 364 -9.22 -2.29 19.25
CA TYR A 364 -10.24 -2.65 18.28
C TYR A 364 -11.55 -2.90 18.99
N GLN A 365 -12.61 -2.23 18.50
CA GLN A 365 -13.98 -2.36 18.98
C GLN A 365 -14.91 -2.63 17.79
N PHE A 366 -15.92 -3.46 18.02
CA PHE A 366 -17.01 -3.60 17.08
C PHE A 366 -18.01 -2.46 17.25
N PHE A 367 -18.70 -2.10 16.16
CA PHE A 367 -19.64 -0.97 16.17
C PHE A 367 -20.81 -1.13 17.16
N TRP A 368 -21.13 -2.36 17.57
CA TRP A 368 -22.17 -2.63 18.58
C TRP A 368 -21.65 -2.58 20.03
N GLN A 369 -20.39 -2.27 20.24
CA GLN A 369 -19.78 -2.13 21.57
C GLN A 369 -19.63 -0.65 21.97
N THR A 370 -19.97 0.24 21.08
CA THR A 370 -20.02 1.69 21.29
C THR A 370 -21.48 2.11 21.22
#